data_32f40c2a13667194bdea5cf9f5e88d0b
#
_entry.id   32f40c2a13667194bdea5cf9f5e88d0b
#
_cell.length_a   1.000
_cell.length_b   1.000
_cell.length_c   1.000
_cell.angle_alpha   90.00
_cell.angle_beta   90.00
_cell.angle_gamma   90.00
#
_symmetry.space_group_name_H-M   'P 1'
#
loop_
_entity.id
_entity.type
_entity.pdbx_description
1 polymer ?
#
loop_
_entity_poly.entity_id
_entity_poly.type
_entity_poly.pdbx_seq_one_letter_code
_entity_poly.pdbx_strand_id
1 'polypeptide(L)'
;MLDFSNTEIAFSHQSDADLRTADCLFRAIKQPFIVKCGKGLAQLALGINFPVAWAVKPTLFKQFVGGETLKDCTRSMEQLQKFNVKSILDYSAEGGQSEQDIRYSYEETLRSIDFARNNPTIAYTVFKPSAMVTDELLAKASDKPETLTAAEAKEFARLRKRFMSLCARAYNNDGRLLVD
;
A
#
# COMPACT_ATOMS: atom_id res chain seq x y z
N MET A 1 -17.28 -5.93 26.96
CA MET A 1 -17.68 -4.91 25.98
C MET A 1 -16.40 -4.30 25.42
N LEU A 2 -16.27 -4.17 24.10
CA LEU A 2 -15.13 -3.48 23.49
C LEU A 2 -15.26 -1.98 23.81
N ASP A 3 -14.17 -1.39 24.32
CA ASP A 3 -14.10 0.04 24.61
C ASP A 3 -13.06 0.69 23.69
N PHE A 4 -13.55 1.40 22.68
CA PHE A 4 -12.72 2.10 21.69
C PHE A 4 -12.17 3.44 22.22
N SER A 5 -12.61 3.90 23.39
CA SER A 5 -12.10 5.12 24.02
C SER A 5 -10.83 4.89 24.83
N ASN A 6 -10.47 3.62 25.09
CA ASN A 6 -9.28 3.27 25.85
C ASN A 6 -8.02 3.43 24.97
N THR A 7 -7.46 4.64 24.98
CA THR A 7 -6.25 4.98 24.21
C THR A 7 -4.99 4.32 24.74
N GLU A 8 -4.93 3.97 26.03
CA GLU A 8 -3.79 3.27 26.61
C GLU A 8 -3.60 1.87 25.99
N ILE A 9 -4.69 1.12 25.85
CA ILE A 9 -4.67 -0.17 25.17
C ILE A 9 -4.43 0.01 23.67
N ALA A 10 -5.11 0.95 23.03
CA ALA A 10 -5.03 1.16 21.58
C ALA A 10 -3.60 1.49 21.11
N PHE A 11 -2.84 2.25 21.91
CA PHE A 11 -1.49 2.70 21.58
C PHE A 11 -0.38 2.01 22.39
N SER A 12 -0.69 0.93 23.10
CA SER A 12 0.27 0.19 23.95
C SER A 12 1.50 -0.32 23.18
N HIS A 13 1.41 -0.46 21.87
CA HIS A 13 2.50 -0.87 20.98
C HIS A 13 3.44 0.27 20.57
N GLN A 14 3.11 1.52 20.88
CA GLN A 14 3.88 2.71 20.51
C GLN A 14 4.61 3.29 21.73
N SER A 15 5.79 3.88 21.48
CA SER A 15 6.48 4.66 22.50
C SER A 15 5.89 6.07 22.63
N ASP A 16 6.08 6.71 23.80
CA ASP A 16 5.68 8.12 24.00
C ASP A 16 6.31 9.07 22.98
N ALA A 17 7.53 8.79 22.53
CA ALA A 17 8.20 9.58 21.50
C ALA A 17 7.50 9.44 20.15
N ASP A 18 7.08 8.24 19.79
CA ASP A 18 6.34 7.98 18.56
C ASP A 18 4.95 8.64 18.61
N LEU A 19 4.26 8.56 19.74
CA LEU A 19 2.97 9.21 19.94
C LEU A 19 3.06 10.74 19.84
N ARG A 20 4.09 11.36 20.41
CA ARG A 20 4.33 12.81 20.27
C ARG A 20 4.62 13.20 18.83
N THR A 21 5.40 12.40 18.12
CA THR A 21 5.70 12.63 16.70
C THR A 21 4.42 12.52 15.85
N ALA A 22 3.61 11.50 16.11
CA ALA A 22 2.32 11.31 15.44
C ALA A 22 1.35 12.48 15.72
N ASP A 23 1.22 12.91 16.99
CA ASP A 23 0.37 14.04 17.36
C ASP A 23 0.80 15.33 16.64
N CYS A 24 2.10 15.64 16.64
CA CYS A 24 2.64 16.79 15.95
C CYS A 24 2.34 16.73 14.44
N LEU A 25 2.55 15.55 13.82
CA LEU A 25 2.29 15.31 12.40
C LEU A 25 0.81 15.51 12.06
N PHE A 26 -0.10 14.90 12.84
CA PHE A 26 -1.54 15.03 12.60
C PHE A 26 -2.05 16.45 12.83
N ARG A 27 -1.48 17.19 13.78
CA ARG A 27 -1.77 18.63 13.95
C ARG A 27 -1.33 19.45 12.74
N ALA A 28 -0.16 19.14 12.18
CA ALA A 28 0.34 19.79 10.97
C ALA A 28 -0.55 19.49 9.75
N ILE A 29 -0.95 18.23 9.56
CA ILE A 29 -1.81 17.80 8.46
C ILE A 29 -3.20 18.45 8.54
N LYS A 30 -3.72 18.72 9.73
CA LYS A 30 -5.00 19.43 9.91
C LYS A 30 -4.97 20.89 9.42
N GLN A 31 -3.81 21.46 9.16
CA GLN A 31 -3.67 22.84 8.72
C GLN A 31 -3.47 22.91 7.20
N PRO A 32 -4.49 23.30 6.40
CA PRO A 32 -4.39 23.30 4.93
C PRO A 32 -3.23 24.15 4.40
N PHE A 33 -2.90 25.24 5.10
CA PHE A 33 -1.77 26.11 4.74
C PHE A 33 -0.44 25.35 4.86
N ILE A 34 -0.22 24.62 5.97
CA ILE A 34 1.01 23.83 6.19
C ILE A 34 1.13 22.75 5.12
N VAL A 35 0.03 22.04 4.80
CA VAL A 35 0.01 21.01 3.76
C VAL A 35 0.35 21.61 2.38
N LYS A 36 -0.25 22.77 2.04
CA LYS A 36 0.02 23.46 0.77
C LYS A 36 1.48 23.89 0.64
N CYS A 37 2.03 24.51 1.69
CA CYS A 37 3.44 24.89 1.74
C CYS A 37 4.37 23.66 1.67
N GLY A 38 4.07 22.62 2.44
CA GLY A 38 4.85 21.38 2.44
C GLY A 38 4.86 20.69 1.07
N LYS A 39 3.72 20.64 0.39
CA LYS A 39 3.63 20.13 -0.99
C LYS A 39 4.48 20.94 -1.96
N GLY A 40 4.40 22.27 -1.90
CA GLY A 40 5.20 23.15 -2.75
C GLY A 40 6.71 23.00 -2.52
N LEU A 41 7.14 22.94 -1.26
CA LEU A 41 8.53 22.71 -0.91
C LEU A 41 9.03 21.33 -1.36
N ALA A 42 8.22 20.28 -1.19
CA ALA A 42 8.56 18.94 -1.64
C ALA A 42 8.71 18.88 -3.17
N GLN A 43 7.79 19.49 -3.92
CA GLN A 43 7.87 19.56 -5.38
C GLN A 43 9.12 20.33 -5.85
N LEU A 44 9.44 21.45 -5.22
CA LEU A 44 10.66 22.20 -5.52
C LEU A 44 11.91 21.38 -5.23
N ALA A 45 11.98 20.75 -4.06
CA ALA A 45 13.12 19.92 -3.67
C ALA A 45 13.33 18.73 -4.61
N LEU A 46 12.26 18.06 -5.03
CA LEU A 46 12.32 16.97 -6.02
C LEU A 46 12.76 17.50 -7.40
N GLY A 47 12.30 18.69 -7.81
CA GLY A 47 12.68 19.31 -9.07
C GLY A 47 14.17 19.63 -9.17
N ILE A 48 14.85 19.87 -8.03
CA ILE A 48 16.30 20.12 -7.95
C ILE A 48 17.10 18.90 -7.47
N ASN A 49 16.46 17.71 -7.44
CA ASN A 49 17.04 16.46 -6.91
C ASN A 49 17.59 16.57 -5.48
N PHE A 50 16.97 17.42 -4.64
CA PHE A 50 17.37 17.53 -3.24
C PHE A 50 16.92 16.31 -2.45
N PRO A 51 17.78 15.68 -1.63
CA PRO A 51 17.42 14.48 -0.88
C PRO A 51 16.46 14.80 0.25
N VAL A 52 15.16 14.61 0.02
CA VAL A 52 14.09 14.84 1.05
C VAL A 52 13.90 13.67 2.00
N ALA A 53 14.50 12.52 1.68
CA ALA A 53 14.31 11.27 2.43
C ALA A 53 14.65 11.40 3.92
N TRP A 54 15.66 12.19 4.29
CA TRP A 54 16.06 12.40 5.69
C TRP A 54 14.97 13.06 6.54
N ALA A 55 14.13 13.90 5.94
CA ALA A 55 13.00 14.53 6.63
C ALA A 55 11.72 13.69 6.58
N VAL A 56 11.46 13.03 5.45
CA VAL A 56 10.24 12.26 5.21
C VAL A 56 10.26 10.91 5.92
N LYS A 57 11.42 10.21 5.92
CA LYS A 57 11.52 8.85 6.52
C LYS A 57 11.22 8.82 8.02
N PRO A 58 11.77 9.68 8.88
CA PRO A 58 11.49 9.63 10.32
C PRO A 58 10.11 10.19 10.70
N THR A 59 9.40 10.81 9.78
CA THR A 59 8.10 11.47 10.02
C THR A 59 6.96 10.75 9.28
N LEU A 60 6.63 11.25 8.10
CA LEU A 60 5.51 10.73 7.28
C LEU A 60 5.67 9.24 6.97
N PHE A 61 6.85 8.84 6.50
CA PHE A 61 7.07 7.44 6.12
C PHE A 61 6.92 6.50 7.32
N LYS A 62 7.55 6.82 8.45
CA LYS A 62 7.43 6.02 9.67
C LYS A 62 5.99 5.87 10.16
N GLN A 63 5.15 6.90 9.95
CA GLN A 63 3.75 6.90 10.39
C GLN A 63 2.83 6.09 9.46
N PHE A 64 3.07 6.15 8.14
CA PHE A 64 2.11 5.66 7.16
C PHE A 64 2.59 4.45 6.34
N VAL A 65 3.89 4.13 6.41
CA VAL A 65 4.49 3.07 5.58
C VAL A 65 5.18 2.03 6.44
N GLY A 66 4.85 0.78 6.24
CA GLY A 66 5.42 -0.33 6.99
C GLY A 66 6.90 -0.60 6.69
N GLY A 67 7.34 -0.29 5.46
CA GLY A 67 8.71 -0.48 4.99
C GLY A 67 8.84 -0.22 3.49
N GLU A 68 10.07 -0.01 3.00
CA GLU A 68 10.36 0.12 1.55
C GLU A 68 10.44 -1.24 0.86
N THR A 69 10.76 -2.28 1.63
CA THR A 69 10.85 -3.67 1.15
C THR A 69 10.08 -4.60 2.09
N LEU A 70 9.75 -5.79 1.62
CA LEU A 70 9.12 -6.83 2.45
C LEU A 70 9.95 -7.15 3.71
N LYS A 71 11.27 -7.12 3.59
CA LYS A 71 12.18 -7.33 4.72
C LYS A 71 12.09 -6.20 5.75
N ASP A 72 11.96 -4.96 5.32
CA ASP A 72 11.81 -3.82 6.24
C ASP A 72 10.49 -3.90 7.01
N CYS A 73 9.42 -4.39 6.37
CA CYS A 73 8.12 -4.60 7.00
C CYS A 73 8.17 -5.61 8.15
N THR A 74 9.11 -6.56 8.13
CA THR A 74 9.22 -7.63 9.14
C THR A 74 9.27 -7.08 10.56
N ARG A 75 10.05 -6.02 10.78
CA ARG A 75 10.18 -5.39 12.11
C ARG A 75 8.84 -4.85 12.64
N SER A 76 8.09 -4.17 11.79
CA SER A 76 6.77 -3.62 12.15
C SER A 76 5.77 -4.74 12.43
N MET A 77 5.80 -5.80 11.60
CA MET A 77 4.95 -6.98 11.77
C MET A 77 5.25 -7.72 13.08
N GLU A 78 6.51 -7.91 13.43
CA GLU A 78 6.93 -8.54 14.69
C GLU A 78 6.51 -7.72 15.91
N GLN A 79 6.55 -6.40 15.83
CA GLN A 79 6.06 -5.51 16.89
C GLN A 79 4.55 -5.68 17.09
N LEU A 80 3.76 -5.66 16.03
CA LEU A 80 2.31 -5.85 16.07
C LEU A 80 1.94 -7.24 16.59
N GLN A 81 2.69 -8.27 16.20
CA GLN A 81 2.46 -9.65 16.65
C GLN A 81 2.58 -9.83 18.16
N LYS A 82 3.41 -9.05 18.85
CA LYS A 82 3.49 -9.07 20.33
C LYS A 82 2.17 -8.71 21.00
N PHE A 83 1.30 -8.00 20.29
CA PHE A 83 -0.04 -7.60 20.73
C PHE A 83 -1.15 -8.41 20.05
N ASN A 84 -0.81 -9.56 19.44
CA ASN A 84 -1.74 -10.41 18.67
C ASN A 84 -2.41 -9.70 17.51
N VAL A 85 -1.78 -8.66 16.96
CA VAL A 85 -2.25 -7.94 15.76
C VAL A 85 -1.53 -8.50 14.55
N LYS A 86 -2.29 -8.99 13.58
CA LYS A 86 -1.77 -9.44 12.28
C LYS A 86 -1.68 -8.29 11.30
N SER A 87 -0.80 -8.43 10.34
CA SER A 87 -0.56 -7.41 9.32
C SER A 87 -1.25 -7.78 8.00
N ILE A 88 -1.55 -6.75 7.22
CA ILE A 88 -1.96 -6.87 5.82
C ILE A 88 -0.83 -6.25 4.99
N LEU A 89 -0.34 -6.99 3.98
CA LEU A 89 0.65 -6.46 3.04
C LEU A 89 -0.05 -5.85 1.85
N ASP A 90 0.11 -4.54 1.70
CA ASP A 90 -0.36 -3.78 0.55
C ASP A 90 0.85 -3.11 -0.13
N TYR A 91 1.04 -3.42 -1.41
CA TYR A 91 1.99 -2.72 -2.25
C TYR A 91 1.33 -1.45 -2.82
N SER A 92 1.70 -0.30 -2.29
CA SER A 92 1.07 1.00 -2.59
C SER A 92 1.53 1.58 -3.94
N ALA A 93 1.47 0.80 -5.01
CA ALA A 93 1.58 1.31 -6.38
C ALA A 93 0.18 1.44 -6.97
N GLU A 94 -0.14 2.63 -7.44
CA GLU A 94 -1.40 2.95 -8.10
C GLU A 94 -1.10 3.68 -9.41
N GLY A 95 -2.01 3.56 -10.39
CA GLY A 95 -1.95 4.32 -11.62
C GLY A 95 -0.77 3.97 -12.53
N GLY A 96 -0.37 2.72 -12.59
CA GLY A 96 0.64 2.25 -13.54
C GLY A 96 0.23 2.57 -14.97
N GLN A 97 0.96 3.51 -15.60
CA GLN A 97 0.64 3.97 -16.96
C GLN A 97 1.44 3.24 -18.03
N SER A 98 2.58 2.66 -17.66
CA SER A 98 3.43 1.92 -18.58
C SER A 98 3.31 0.40 -18.38
N GLU A 99 3.52 -0.35 -19.44
CA GLU A 99 3.60 -1.82 -19.36
C GLU A 99 4.67 -2.30 -18.37
N GLN A 100 5.73 -1.50 -18.17
CA GLN A 100 6.79 -1.80 -17.21
C GLN A 100 6.31 -1.64 -15.77
N ASP A 101 5.56 -0.57 -15.45
CA ASP A 101 5.01 -0.33 -14.12
C ASP A 101 3.99 -1.42 -13.76
N ILE A 102 3.11 -1.75 -14.69
CA ILE A 102 2.11 -2.82 -14.55
C ILE A 102 2.78 -4.18 -14.27
N ARG A 103 3.84 -4.50 -15.01
CA ARG A 103 4.59 -5.74 -14.81
C ARG A 103 5.26 -5.74 -13.45
N TYR A 104 5.88 -4.63 -13.06
CA TYR A 104 6.54 -4.50 -11.77
C TYR A 104 5.54 -4.67 -10.62
N SER A 105 4.38 -4.01 -10.68
CA SER A 105 3.32 -4.14 -9.67
C SER A 105 2.80 -5.57 -9.55
N TYR A 106 2.64 -6.27 -10.68
CA TYR A 106 2.25 -7.67 -10.70
C TYR A 106 3.31 -8.57 -10.03
N GLU A 107 4.59 -8.38 -10.35
CA GLU A 107 5.69 -9.14 -9.77
C GLU A 107 5.84 -8.89 -8.27
N GLU A 108 5.69 -7.63 -7.81
CA GLU A 108 5.73 -7.29 -6.37
C GLU A 108 4.54 -7.90 -5.62
N THR A 109 3.35 -7.92 -6.22
CA THR A 109 2.20 -8.62 -5.63
C THR A 109 2.46 -10.12 -5.49
N LEU A 110 3.04 -10.77 -6.50
CA LEU A 110 3.43 -12.17 -6.40
C LEU A 110 4.46 -12.41 -5.29
N ARG A 111 5.48 -11.53 -5.17
CA ARG A 111 6.47 -11.61 -4.08
C ARG A 111 5.82 -11.47 -2.71
N SER A 112 4.85 -10.56 -2.57
CA SER A 112 4.10 -10.38 -1.32
C SER A 112 3.30 -11.62 -0.96
N ILE A 113 2.66 -12.29 -1.93
CA ILE A 113 1.94 -13.56 -1.74
C ILE A 113 2.90 -14.67 -1.30
N ASP A 114 4.06 -14.79 -1.97
CA ASP A 114 5.06 -15.80 -1.60
C ASP A 114 5.68 -15.54 -0.23
N PHE A 115 5.91 -14.28 0.10
CA PHE A 115 6.42 -13.88 1.41
C PHE A 115 5.43 -14.20 2.53
N ALA A 116 4.13 -14.00 2.28
CA ALA A 116 3.08 -14.30 3.26
C ALA A 116 2.99 -15.79 3.61
N ARG A 117 3.32 -16.71 2.68
CA ARG A 117 3.28 -18.16 2.90
C ARG A 117 4.06 -18.60 4.15
N ASN A 118 5.21 -17.98 4.39
CA ASN A 118 6.11 -18.35 5.49
C ASN A 118 5.98 -17.42 6.70
N ASN A 119 4.99 -16.53 6.71
CA ASN A 119 4.81 -15.51 7.73
C ASN A 119 3.38 -15.55 8.30
N PRO A 120 3.13 -16.31 9.37
CA PRO A 120 1.78 -16.43 9.97
C PRO A 120 1.26 -15.13 10.58
N THR A 121 2.12 -14.11 10.69
CA THR A 121 1.75 -12.76 11.12
C THR A 121 1.00 -11.98 10.06
N ILE A 122 1.03 -12.44 8.79
CA ILE A 122 0.35 -11.81 7.67
C ILE A 122 -1.03 -12.46 7.51
N ALA A 123 -2.08 -11.65 7.65
CA ALA A 123 -3.45 -12.13 7.49
C ALA A 123 -3.90 -12.16 6.03
N TYR A 124 -3.50 -11.13 5.27
CA TYR A 124 -3.86 -10.93 3.87
C TYR A 124 -2.71 -10.26 3.12
N THR A 125 -2.66 -10.53 1.81
CA THR A 125 -1.97 -9.70 0.83
C THR A 125 -3.00 -8.95 0.00
N VAL A 126 -2.64 -7.80 -0.55
CA VAL A 126 -3.57 -6.95 -1.30
C VAL A 126 -3.22 -6.91 -2.77
N PHE A 127 -4.24 -6.89 -3.60
CA PHE A 127 -4.16 -6.65 -5.02
C PHE A 127 -5.05 -5.46 -5.40
N LYS A 128 -4.47 -4.49 -6.10
CA LYS A 128 -5.20 -3.34 -6.63
C LYS A 128 -5.32 -3.45 -8.15
N PRO A 129 -6.53 -3.61 -8.70
CA PRO A 129 -6.74 -3.64 -10.16
C PRO A 129 -6.17 -2.41 -10.88
N SER A 130 -6.27 -1.22 -10.27
CA SER A 130 -5.72 0.04 -10.79
C SER A 130 -4.19 0.07 -10.92
N ALA A 131 -3.47 -0.80 -10.19
CA ALA A 131 -2.03 -0.97 -10.35
C ALA A 131 -1.64 -1.82 -11.57
N MET A 132 -2.61 -2.45 -12.23
CA MET A 132 -2.36 -3.42 -13.32
C MET A 132 -3.07 -3.11 -14.64
N VAL A 133 -3.82 -2.02 -14.67
CA VAL A 133 -4.48 -1.48 -15.86
C VAL A 133 -4.84 -0.01 -15.57
N THR A 134 -5.07 0.79 -16.60
CA THR A 134 -5.42 2.19 -16.40
C THR A 134 -6.83 2.35 -15.81
N ASP A 135 -7.02 3.42 -15.02
CA ASP A 135 -8.31 3.72 -14.38
C ASP A 135 -9.42 3.96 -15.43
N GLU A 136 -9.06 4.57 -16.57
CA GLU A 136 -10.00 4.81 -17.67
C GLU A 136 -10.53 3.48 -18.25
N LEU A 137 -9.64 2.49 -18.42
CA LEU A 137 -10.04 1.18 -18.93
C LEU A 137 -10.88 0.42 -17.92
N LEU A 138 -10.53 0.49 -16.62
CA LEU A 138 -11.34 -0.10 -15.54
C LEU A 138 -12.73 0.50 -15.51
N ALA A 139 -12.84 1.82 -15.51
CA ALA A 139 -14.12 2.53 -15.50
C ALA A 139 -14.97 2.15 -16.72
N LYS A 140 -14.37 2.19 -17.91
CA LYS A 140 -15.03 1.85 -19.17
C LYS A 140 -15.50 0.39 -19.20
N ALA A 141 -14.66 -0.55 -18.76
CA ALA A 141 -15.00 -1.96 -18.72
C ALA A 141 -16.09 -2.29 -17.68
N SER A 142 -16.20 -1.48 -16.61
CA SER A 142 -17.23 -1.64 -15.60
C SER A 142 -18.57 -1.03 -16.00
N ASP A 143 -18.55 0.16 -16.65
CA ASP A 143 -19.77 0.91 -16.98
C ASP A 143 -20.36 0.48 -18.35
N LYS A 144 -19.51 0.33 -19.36
CA LYS A 144 -19.93 0.07 -20.77
C LYS A 144 -19.01 -0.93 -21.45
N PRO A 145 -18.98 -2.21 -21.01
CA PRO A 145 -18.06 -3.22 -21.55
C PRO A 145 -18.21 -3.46 -23.05
N GLU A 146 -19.40 -3.23 -23.62
CA GLU A 146 -19.68 -3.35 -25.05
C GLU A 146 -19.02 -2.27 -25.92
N THR A 147 -18.56 -1.19 -25.32
CA THR A 147 -17.87 -0.08 -26.02
C THR A 147 -16.37 -0.24 -26.10
N LEU A 148 -15.82 -1.31 -25.52
CA LEU A 148 -14.39 -1.57 -25.57
C LEU A 148 -13.93 -1.80 -27.01
N THR A 149 -12.87 -1.13 -27.41
CA THR A 149 -12.15 -1.43 -28.64
C THR A 149 -11.47 -2.80 -28.54
N ALA A 150 -11.09 -3.41 -29.66
CA ALA A 150 -10.38 -4.67 -29.68
C ALA A 150 -9.06 -4.63 -28.86
N ALA A 151 -8.36 -3.48 -28.88
CA ALA A 151 -7.13 -3.26 -28.09
C ALA A 151 -7.43 -3.21 -26.59
N GLU A 152 -8.44 -2.46 -26.18
CA GLU A 152 -8.89 -2.34 -24.78
C GLU A 152 -9.39 -3.69 -24.24
N ALA A 153 -10.19 -4.41 -25.03
CA ALA A 153 -10.66 -5.74 -24.65
C ALA A 153 -9.51 -6.75 -24.45
N LYS A 154 -8.46 -6.67 -25.29
CA LYS A 154 -7.25 -7.46 -25.13
C LYS A 154 -6.49 -7.11 -23.84
N GLU A 155 -6.39 -5.82 -23.53
CA GLU A 155 -5.70 -5.36 -22.30
C GLU A 155 -6.50 -5.75 -21.05
N PHE A 156 -7.81 -5.61 -21.05
CA PHE A 156 -8.67 -6.09 -19.98
C PHE A 156 -8.59 -7.61 -19.80
N ALA A 157 -8.45 -8.36 -20.89
CA ALA A 157 -8.22 -9.82 -20.82
C ALA A 157 -6.85 -10.15 -20.17
N ARG A 158 -5.82 -9.31 -20.36
CA ARG A 158 -4.52 -9.47 -19.67
C ARG A 158 -4.65 -9.21 -18.17
N LEU A 159 -5.39 -8.17 -17.75
CA LEU A 159 -5.70 -7.92 -16.34
C LEU A 159 -6.37 -9.16 -15.73
N ARG A 160 -7.39 -9.72 -16.39
CA ARG A 160 -8.08 -10.92 -15.91
C ARG A 160 -7.12 -12.11 -15.73
N LYS A 161 -6.19 -12.31 -16.66
CA LYS A 161 -5.18 -13.39 -16.57
C LYS A 161 -4.24 -13.16 -15.38
N ARG A 162 -3.75 -11.92 -15.17
CA ARG A 162 -2.92 -11.54 -14.02
C ARG A 162 -3.67 -11.81 -12.72
N PHE A 163 -4.92 -11.34 -12.63
CA PHE A 163 -5.77 -11.56 -11.46
C PHE A 163 -5.95 -13.04 -11.13
N MET A 164 -6.33 -13.87 -12.12
CA MET A 164 -6.49 -15.30 -11.91
C MET A 164 -5.19 -15.97 -11.48
N SER A 165 -4.04 -15.53 -12.00
CA SER A 165 -2.72 -16.03 -11.59
C SER A 165 -2.40 -15.67 -10.14
N LEU A 166 -2.71 -14.45 -9.69
CA LEU A 166 -2.54 -14.03 -8.30
C LEU A 166 -3.42 -14.86 -7.35
N CYS A 167 -4.69 -15.05 -7.71
CA CYS A 167 -5.61 -15.90 -6.95
C CYS A 167 -5.11 -17.34 -6.83
N ALA A 168 -4.65 -17.92 -7.95
CA ALA A 168 -4.10 -19.28 -7.95
C ALA A 168 -2.83 -19.37 -7.09
N ARG A 169 -1.95 -18.36 -7.14
CA ARG A 169 -0.74 -18.32 -6.30
C ARG A 169 -1.09 -18.21 -4.82
N ALA A 170 -2.03 -17.34 -4.45
CA ALA A 170 -2.51 -17.22 -3.08
C ALA A 170 -3.13 -18.53 -2.58
N TYR A 171 -3.99 -19.15 -3.38
CA TYR A 171 -4.61 -20.43 -3.06
C TYR A 171 -3.57 -21.54 -2.83
N ASN A 172 -2.58 -21.68 -3.73
CA ASN A 172 -1.52 -22.68 -3.62
C ASN A 172 -0.58 -22.45 -2.42
N ASN A 173 -0.57 -21.25 -1.88
CA ASN A 173 0.20 -20.87 -0.70
C ASN A 173 -0.64 -20.87 0.60
N ASP A 174 -1.88 -21.38 0.57
CA ASP A 174 -2.86 -21.27 1.69
C ASP A 174 -3.03 -19.82 2.18
N GLY A 175 -2.76 -18.86 1.30
CA GLY A 175 -2.83 -17.43 1.56
C GLY A 175 -4.20 -16.84 1.23
N ARG A 176 -4.43 -15.63 1.71
CA ARG A 176 -5.64 -14.86 1.44
C ARG A 176 -5.30 -13.61 0.65
N LEU A 177 -5.99 -13.40 -0.45
CA LEU A 177 -5.84 -12.22 -1.30
C LEU A 177 -7.06 -11.32 -1.14
N LEU A 178 -6.82 -10.07 -0.75
CA LEU A 178 -7.82 -9.02 -0.71
C LEU A 178 -7.77 -8.23 -2.01
N VAL A 179 -8.91 -7.89 -2.56
CA VAL A 179 -9.04 -7.01 -3.73
C VAL A 179 -9.53 -5.65 -3.23
N ASP A 180 -8.74 -4.59 -3.48
CA ASP A 180 -9.00 -3.22 -3.02
C ASP A 180 -9.22 -2.28 -4.22
#